data_707effb88eaccf14ad8e4c8510d5ee95
#
_entry.id   707effb88eaccf14ad8e4c8510d5ee95
#
_cell.length_a   1.000
_cell.length_b   1.000
_cell.length_c   1.000
_cell.angle_alpha   90.00
_cell.angle_beta   90.00
_cell.angle_gamma   90.00
#
_symmetry.space_group_name_H-M   'P 1'
#
loop_
_entity.id
_entity.type
_entity.pdbx_description
1 polymer ?
#
loop_
_entity_poly.entity_id
_entity_poly.type
_entity_poly.pdbx_seq_one_letter_code
_entity_poly.pdbx_strand_id
1 'polypeptide(L)'
;GGYTITLSADDTLKITYCHVSPNYIVSEGDSITQGQIIGQVGPKYVYGVPGNTYKDALGRPTNGATTGCHLHLGFRVNETYVNPLDYLQ
;
A
#
# COMPACT_ATOMS: atom_id res chain seq x y z
N GLY A 1 -1.89 0.04 -7.44
CA GLY A 1 -1.22 0.81 -6.49
C GLY A 1 0.22 0.45 -6.14
N GLY A 2 0.97 -0.23 -7.04
CA GLY A 2 2.34 -0.62 -6.73
C GLY A 2 2.42 -1.66 -5.61
N TYR A 3 3.39 -1.52 -4.73
CA TYR A 3 3.50 -2.38 -3.55
C TYR A 3 2.53 -1.92 -2.49
N THR A 4 1.76 -2.85 -1.92
CA THR A 4 0.65 -2.54 -1.03
C THR A 4 0.66 -3.40 0.22
N ILE A 5 0.05 -2.86 1.28
CA ILE A 5 -0.32 -3.61 2.48
C ILE A 5 -1.82 -3.41 2.69
N THR A 6 -2.56 -4.50 2.83
CA THR A 6 -4.00 -4.44 3.10
C THR A 6 -4.27 -5.01 4.48
N LEU A 7 -4.97 -4.24 5.31
CA LEU A 7 -5.45 -4.66 6.61
C LEU A 7 -6.95 -4.93 6.53
N SER A 8 -7.38 -6.03 7.15
CA SER A 8 -8.80 -6.35 7.28
C SER A 8 -9.19 -6.27 8.74
N ALA A 9 -10.13 -5.38 9.06
CA ALA A 9 -10.66 -5.30 10.43
C ALA A 9 -11.68 -6.41 10.68
N ASP A 10 -12.48 -6.70 9.66
CA ASP A 10 -13.42 -7.82 9.60
C ASP A 10 -13.70 -8.09 8.11
N ASP A 11 -14.75 -8.85 7.81
CA ASP A 11 -15.10 -9.16 6.41
C ASP A 11 -15.63 -7.95 5.64
N THR A 12 -15.93 -6.84 6.32
CA THR A 12 -16.56 -5.68 5.70
C THR A 12 -15.60 -4.52 5.46
N LEU A 13 -14.66 -4.25 6.38
CA LEU A 13 -13.77 -3.11 6.30
C LEU A 13 -12.35 -3.54 5.96
N LYS A 14 -11.82 -2.99 4.87
CA LYS A 14 -10.43 -3.19 4.44
C LYS A 14 -9.76 -1.85 4.20
N ILE A 15 -8.53 -1.73 4.67
CA ILE A 15 -7.69 -0.54 4.50
C ILE A 15 -6.48 -0.96 3.69
N THR A 16 -6.26 -0.30 2.56
CA THR A 16 -5.12 -0.58 1.68
C THR A 16 -4.18 0.60 1.66
N TYR A 17 -2.91 0.34 1.98
CA TYR A 17 -1.81 1.30 1.90
C TYR A 17 -1.04 1.02 0.62
N CYS A 18 -1.08 1.96 -0.33
CA CYS A 18 -0.44 1.81 -1.63
C CYS A 18 0.90 2.53 -1.67
N HIS A 19 1.78 2.12 -2.60
CA HIS A 19 3.11 2.68 -2.81
C HIS A 19 3.99 2.59 -1.56
N VAL A 20 3.88 1.47 -0.83
CA VAL A 20 4.74 1.20 0.33
C VAL A 20 6.09 0.65 -0.14
N SER A 21 7.08 0.67 0.76
CA SER A 21 8.36 0.03 0.50
C SER A 21 8.17 -1.48 0.33
N PRO A 22 8.83 -2.12 -0.65
CA PRO A 22 8.77 -3.57 -0.80
C PRO A 22 9.47 -4.35 0.32
N ASN A 23 10.19 -3.66 1.21
CA ASN A 23 10.74 -4.27 2.41
C ASN A 23 9.67 -4.33 3.50
N TYR A 24 8.78 -5.29 3.41
CA TYR A 24 7.66 -5.44 4.33
C TYR A 24 8.13 -5.82 5.73
N ILE A 25 7.56 -5.15 6.73
CA ILE A 25 7.84 -5.41 8.17
C ILE A 25 6.93 -6.52 8.69
N VAL A 26 5.75 -6.65 8.11
CA VAL A 26 4.75 -7.67 8.48
C VAL A 26 4.57 -8.66 7.35
N SER A 27 4.02 -9.82 7.69
CA SER A 27 3.72 -10.89 6.74
C SER A 27 2.22 -11.12 6.64
N GLU A 28 1.79 -11.68 5.52
CA GLU A 28 0.39 -12.06 5.32
C GLU A 28 -0.06 -13.00 6.43
N GLY A 29 -1.23 -12.74 6.99
CA GLY A 29 -1.79 -13.49 8.09
C GLY A 29 -1.44 -12.97 9.48
N ASP A 30 -0.52 -12.00 9.60
CA ASP A 30 -0.17 -11.41 10.89
C ASP A 30 -1.37 -10.63 11.47
N SER A 31 -1.50 -10.68 12.79
CA SER A 31 -2.45 -9.83 13.52
C SER A 31 -1.79 -8.50 13.85
N ILE A 32 -2.52 -7.41 13.61
CA ILE A 32 -2.01 -6.05 13.76
C ILE A 32 -2.79 -5.33 14.85
N THR A 33 -2.08 -4.60 15.70
CA THR A 33 -2.70 -3.75 16.72
C THR A 33 -2.55 -2.29 16.36
N GLN A 34 -3.42 -1.44 16.90
CA GLN A 34 -3.36 0.01 16.70
C GLN A 34 -1.99 0.55 17.14
N GLY A 35 -1.42 1.42 16.32
CA GLY A 35 -0.10 2.02 16.58
C GLY A 35 1.09 1.16 16.16
N GLN A 36 0.86 -0.08 15.73
CA GLN A 36 1.94 -0.95 15.27
C GLN A 36 2.51 -0.46 13.95
N ILE A 37 3.85 -0.47 13.83
CA ILE A 37 4.53 -0.18 12.55
C ILE A 37 4.40 -1.40 11.65
N ILE A 38 3.83 -1.22 10.45
CA ILE A 38 3.59 -2.31 9.50
C ILE A 38 4.47 -2.22 8.25
N GLY A 39 5.02 -1.03 7.96
CA GLY A 39 5.83 -0.81 6.78
C GLY A 39 6.31 0.62 6.72
N GLN A 40 6.77 1.02 5.55
CA GLN A 40 7.29 2.35 5.29
C GLN A 40 6.72 2.87 3.98
N VAL A 41 6.60 4.18 3.84
CA VAL A 41 6.27 4.81 2.56
C VAL A 41 7.40 4.48 1.58
N GLY A 42 7.02 3.98 0.40
CA GLY A 42 7.99 3.55 -0.58
C GLY A 42 8.56 4.67 -1.42
N PRO A 43 9.71 4.42 -2.04
CA PRO A 43 10.29 5.34 -3.00
C PRO A 43 9.52 5.32 -4.33
N LYS A 44 9.77 6.34 -5.16
CA LYS A 44 9.23 6.36 -6.53
C LYS A 44 9.81 5.24 -7.39
N TYR A 45 11.11 4.99 -7.27
CA TYR A 45 11.81 3.95 -8.03
C TYR A 45 12.17 2.79 -7.12
N VAL A 46 11.97 1.57 -7.63
CA VAL A 46 12.18 0.33 -6.87
C VAL A 46 13.09 -0.58 -7.69
N TYR A 47 14.40 -0.51 -7.43
CA TYR A 47 15.39 -1.32 -8.13
C TYR A 47 15.62 -2.65 -7.44
N GLY A 48 15.97 -3.67 -8.24
CA GLY A 48 16.39 -4.96 -7.72
C GLY A 48 15.27 -5.81 -7.12
N VAL A 49 14.01 -5.52 -7.43
CA VAL A 49 12.86 -6.30 -6.97
C VAL A 49 12.36 -7.20 -8.10
N PRO A 50 12.56 -8.52 -8.01
CA PRO A 50 12.08 -9.44 -9.05
C PRO A 50 10.56 -9.36 -9.21
N GLY A 51 10.10 -9.43 -10.46
CA GLY A 51 8.67 -9.44 -10.77
C GLY A 51 8.00 -8.09 -10.79
N ASN A 52 8.70 -6.98 -10.52
CA ASN A 52 8.13 -5.65 -10.65
C ASN A 52 7.92 -5.32 -12.12
N THR A 53 6.64 -5.13 -12.52
CA THR A 53 6.25 -4.81 -13.89
C THR A 53 6.00 -3.32 -14.10
N TYR A 54 6.00 -2.52 -13.05
CA TYR A 54 5.76 -1.08 -13.13
C TYR A 54 6.99 -0.34 -13.65
N LYS A 55 6.82 0.48 -14.69
CA LYS A 55 7.91 1.24 -15.30
C LYS A 55 7.41 2.61 -15.73
N ASP A 56 8.29 3.61 -15.69
CA ASP A 56 8.00 4.93 -16.27
C ASP A 56 8.28 4.95 -17.78
N ALA A 57 8.13 6.13 -18.41
CA ALA A 57 8.34 6.28 -19.84
C ALA A 57 9.78 6.00 -20.28
N LEU A 58 10.74 6.10 -19.37
CA LEU A 58 12.16 5.82 -19.64
C LEU A 58 12.53 4.36 -19.27
N GLY A 59 11.57 3.53 -18.88
CA GLY A 59 11.80 2.14 -18.51
C GLY A 59 12.35 1.93 -17.12
N ARG A 60 12.38 2.97 -16.27
CA ARG A 60 12.86 2.86 -14.88
C ARG A 60 11.81 2.17 -14.02
N PRO A 61 12.21 1.24 -13.13
CA PRO A 61 11.25 0.53 -12.29
C PRO A 61 10.64 1.46 -11.25
N THR A 62 9.30 1.53 -11.23
CA THR A 62 8.56 2.41 -10.32
C THR A 62 7.76 1.61 -9.30
N ASN A 63 7.27 2.32 -8.27
CA ASN A 63 6.37 1.76 -7.26
C ASN A 63 4.92 2.08 -7.67
N GLY A 64 4.50 1.51 -8.81
CA GLY A 64 3.20 1.79 -9.39
C GLY A 64 3.09 3.20 -9.98
N ALA A 65 1.87 3.66 -10.21
CA ALA A 65 1.60 4.98 -10.77
C ALA A 65 1.73 6.05 -9.67
N THR A 66 2.94 6.53 -9.46
CA THR A 66 3.23 7.53 -8.44
C THR A 66 4.14 8.62 -8.98
N THR A 67 3.96 9.85 -8.51
CA THR A 67 4.80 10.99 -8.86
C THR A 67 5.93 11.24 -7.88
N GLY A 68 5.99 10.47 -6.79
CA GLY A 68 7.04 10.61 -5.78
C GLY A 68 6.76 9.77 -4.54
N CYS A 69 7.52 10.02 -3.49
CA CYS A 69 7.37 9.32 -2.21
C CYS A 69 6.14 9.85 -1.48
N HIS A 70 5.03 9.14 -1.58
CA HIS A 70 3.81 9.47 -0.83
C HIS A 70 3.00 8.19 -0.59
N LEU A 71 2.09 8.27 0.37
CA LEU A 71 1.18 7.18 0.69
C LEU A 71 -0.17 7.41 0.01
N HIS A 72 -0.66 6.41 -0.69
CA HIS A 72 -2.03 6.38 -1.19
C HIS A 72 -2.84 5.43 -0.31
N LEU A 73 -3.94 5.93 0.25
CA LEU A 73 -4.78 5.17 1.19
C LEU A 73 -6.13 4.87 0.55
N GLY A 74 -6.49 3.60 0.49
CA GLY A 74 -7.79 3.15 0.01
C GLY A 74 -8.59 2.48 1.12
N PHE A 75 -9.85 2.87 1.27
CA PHE A 75 -10.80 2.23 2.18
C PHE A 75 -11.90 1.54 1.39
N ARG A 76 -12.20 0.30 1.77
CA ARG A 76 -13.33 -0.44 1.19
C ARG A 76 -14.23 -0.95 2.30
N VAL A 77 -15.53 -0.71 2.15
CA VAL A 77 -16.57 -1.28 3.00
C VAL A 77 -17.43 -2.15 2.11
N ASN A 78 -17.55 -3.44 2.41
CA ASN A 78 -18.25 -4.43 1.59
C ASN A 78 -17.80 -4.41 0.13
N GLU A 79 -16.47 -4.35 -0.10
CA GLU A 79 -15.82 -4.32 -1.41
C GLU A 79 -16.10 -3.04 -2.22
N THR A 80 -16.69 -2.02 -1.63
CA THR A 80 -16.92 -0.71 -2.24
C THR A 80 -15.95 0.30 -1.68
N TYR A 81 -15.21 1.01 -2.56
CA TYR A 81 -14.31 2.08 -2.12
C TYR A 81 -15.12 3.25 -1.58
N VAL A 82 -14.68 3.76 -0.44
CA VAL A 82 -15.33 4.87 0.28
C VAL A 82 -14.29 5.94 0.60
N ASN A 83 -14.79 7.14 0.96
CA ASN A 83 -13.91 8.23 1.38
C ASN A 83 -13.35 7.92 2.76
N PRO A 84 -12.00 7.80 2.90
CA PRO A 84 -11.40 7.51 4.22
C PRO A 84 -11.75 8.53 5.29
N LEU A 85 -11.98 9.79 4.92
CA LEU A 85 -12.32 10.84 5.89
C LEU A 85 -13.64 10.57 6.62
N ASP A 86 -14.52 9.72 6.08
CA ASP A 86 -15.76 9.33 6.74
C ASP A 86 -15.49 8.35 7.90
N TYR A 87 -14.29 7.78 8.00
CA TYR A 87 -13.93 6.74 8.97
C TYR A 87 -12.75 7.13 9.87
N LEU A 88 -11.95 8.11 9.47
CA LEU A 88 -10.83 8.62 10.27
C LEU A 88 -11.28 9.72 11.21
N GLN A 89 -10.75 9.72 12.41
CA GLN A 89 -11.07 10.70 13.43
C GLN A 89 -9.84 11.48 13.87
#